data_1f7ca469d1644cfedea4873809539926
#
_entry.id   1f7ca469d1644cfedea4873809539926
#
_cell.length_a   1.000
_cell.length_b   1.000
_cell.length_c   1.000
_cell.angle_alpha   90.00
_cell.angle_beta   90.00
_cell.angle_gamma   90.00
#
_symmetry.space_group_name_H-M   'P 1'
#
loop_
_entity.id
_entity.type
_entity.pdbx_description
1 polymer ?
#
loop_
_entity_poly.entity_id
_entity_poly.type
_entity_poly.pdbx_seq_one_letter_code
_entity_poly.pdbx_strand_id
1 'polypeptide(L)'
;MRRDALVVGAGLAGSLAACYLARRGFGVRVLERRGDPRAPGVREEGRSINLGLSQRGIVALREIGLLERLAPLTVPMRGRAVHQPDGALRFQPYGVAEDQILHSVLRHDLNVALVDEAERLGVDFSWGRRVTAVDRAKPAVTTDDGEPRTEPRALHVWPGDDGLIVAHPNVDGSLTATVFLPFDGEHGFAGLTEPERVRSFFARRFPDTLTLIPDVVEQFLAHPPASLVTVRTAPWHVTTDEGRGVVLIGDAAHAVYPFFGQGMNSAFEDCSVLDRCLAAHPHDLPAALAQFEAARRPHTDVLAELSKRNFVELHDKLRSPLFTARKKVDLALHRLFPNGWVPLYTLISHTTVPYGEALARARRQDRVLGAITAAATGAALAGLARRSRNKGRWS
;
A
#
# COMPACT_ATOMS: atom_id res chain seq x y z
N MET A 1 -33.15 11.91 -16.56
CA MET A 1 -33.31 11.61 -15.12
C MET A 1 -31.95 11.64 -14.45
N ARG A 2 -31.82 12.24 -13.26
CA ARG A 2 -30.61 12.16 -12.45
C ARG A 2 -30.45 10.71 -11.99
N ARG A 3 -29.26 10.14 -12.16
CA ARG A 3 -28.95 8.80 -11.64
C ARG A 3 -28.55 8.92 -10.17
N ASP A 4 -29.00 8.01 -9.32
CA ASP A 4 -28.63 8.00 -7.91
C ASP A 4 -27.64 6.88 -7.63
N ALA A 5 -26.69 7.16 -6.74
CA ALA A 5 -25.71 6.20 -6.26
C ALA A 5 -25.65 6.19 -4.73
N LEU A 6 -25.63 5.02 -4.16
CA LEU A 6 -25.42 4.80 -2.74
C LEU A 6 -24.03 4.23 -2.52
N VAL A 7 -23.20 4.94 -1.79
CA VAL A 7 -21.85 4.49 -1.39
C VAL A 7 -21.90 3.98 0.04
N VAL A 8 -21.33 2.81 0.25
CA VAL A 8 -21.27 2.13 1.53
C VAL A 8 -19.88 2.27 2.13
N GLY A 9 -19.78 3.10 3.19
CA GLY A 9 -18.55 3.44 3.89
C GLY A 9 -17.93 4.77 3.42
N ALA A 10 -17.68 5.67 4.37
CA ALA A 10 -16.96 6.94 4.18
C ALA A 10 -15.46 6.80 4.47
N GLY A 11 -14.89 5.62 4.23
CA GLY A 11 -13.45 5.43 4.21
C GLY A 11 -12.83 6.03 2.93
N LEU A 12 -11.52 5.99 2.80
CA LEU A 12 -10.78 6.64 1.70
C LEU A 12 -11.32 6.27 0.30
N ALA A 13 -11.56 4.97 0.06
CA ALA A 13 -12.09 4.50 -1.23
C ALA A 13 -13.53 5.00 -1.48
N GLY A 14 -14.40 4.89 -0.47
CA GLY A 14 -15.81 5.31 -0.61
C GLY A 14 -15.96 6.82 -0.78
N SER A 15 -15.23 7.63 0.01
CA SER A 15 -15.26 9.09 -0.13
C SER A 15 -14.72 9.54 -1.48
N LEU A 16 -13.64 8.91 -1.99
CA LEU A 16 -13.12 9.20 -3.32
C LEU A 16 -14.08 8.77 -4.43
N ALA A 17 -14.69 7.58 -4.33
CA ALA A 17 -15.69 7.12 -5.28
C ALA A 17 -16.91 8.06 -5.32
N ALA A 18 -17.34 8.57 -4.16
CA ALA A 18 -18.41 9.55 -4.07
C ALA A 18 -18.07 10.85 -4.82
N CYS A 19 -16.82 11.35 -4.71
CA CYS A 19 -16.35 12.50 -5.49
C CYS A 19 -16.45 12.24 -7.01
N TYR A 20 -15.98 11.10 -7.49
CA TYR A 20 -16.04 10.75 -8.91
C TYR A 20 -17.49 10.66 -9.41
N LEU A 21 -18.35 9.97 -8.67
CA LEU A 21 -19.77 9.81 -9.03
C LEU A 21 -20.51 11.15 -9.03
N ALA A 22 -20.28 12.03 -8.04
CA ALA A 22 -20.85 13.36 -7.98
C ALA A 22 -20.41 14.22 -9.18
N ARG A 23 -19.13 14.18 -9.55
CA ARG A 23 -18.60 14.89 -10.74
C ARG A 23 -19.21 14.38 -12.05
N ARG A 24 -19.72 13.15 -12.09
CA ARG A 24 -20.51 12.61 -13.22
C ARG A 24 -21.98 13.00 -13.18
N GLY A 25 -22.42 13.77 -12.20
CA GLY A 25 -23.80 14.22 -12.07
C GLY A 25 -24.73 13.22 -11.40
N PHE A 26 -24.19 12.17 -10.74
CA PHE A 26 -25.01 11.30 -9.89
C PHE A 26 -25.51 12.07 -8.65
N GLY A 27 -26.72 11.75 -8.16
CA GLY A 27 -27.14 12.04 -6.81
C GLY A 27 -26.47 11.05 -5.87
N VAL A 28 -25.48 11.46 -5.10
CA VAL A 28 -24.69 10.54 -4.28
C VAL A 28 -25.05 10.69 -2.82
N ARG A 29 -25.38 9.57 -2.18
CA ARG A 29 -25.48 9.43 -0.73
C ARG A 29 -24.43 8.46 -0.23
N VAL A 30 -23.73 8.82 0.84
CA VAL A 30 -22.78 7.97 1.54
C VAL A 30 -23.34 7.60 2.89
N LEU A 31 -23.33 6.31 3.21
CA LEU A 31 -23.71 5.82 4.52
C LEU A 31 -22.46 5.29 5.23
N GLU A 32 -22.14 5.82 6.41
CA GLU A 32 -20.98 5.43 7.19
C GLU A 32 -21.40 4.98 8.59
N ARG A 33 -20.81 3.89 9.02
CA ARG A 33 -21.10 3.33 10.35
C ARG A 33 -20.56 4.19 11.51
N ARG A 34 -19.47 4.91 11.31
CA ARG A 34 -18.83 5.80 12.29
C ARG A 34 -19.51 7.18 12.30
N GLY A 35 -19.16 8.00 13.28
CA GLY A 35 -19.52 9.42 13.29
C GLY A 35 -18.77 10.22 12.21
N ASP A 36 -19.09 11.50 12.11
CA ASP A 36 -18.36 12.42 11.25
C ASP A 36 -16.90 12.54 11.76
N PRO A 37 -15.89 12.26 10.92
CA PRO A 37 -14.49 12.32 11.34
C PRO A 37 -14.04 13.72 11.79
N ARG A 38 -14.79 14.75 11.45
CA ARG A 38 -14.51 16.15 11.84
C ARG A 38 -15.11 16.54 13.21
N ALA A 39 -15.99 15.70 13.79
CA ALA A 39 -16.66 16.03 15.04
C ALA A 39 -15.68 15.98 16.21
N PRO A 40 -15.75 16.94 17.17
CA PRO A 40 -14.89 16.94 18.36
C PRO A 40 -15.06 15.65 19.17
N GLY A 41 -13.95 14.98 19.50
CA GLY A 41 -13.94 13.73 20.26
C GLY A 41 -14.24 12.48 19.47
N VAL A 42 -14.61 12.60 18.20
CA VAL A 42 -14.65 11.46 17.29
C VAL A 42 -13.21 11.15 16.87
N ARG A 43 -12.69 10.09 17.45
CA ARG A 43 -11.40 9.53 17.10
C ARG A 43 -11.63 8.31 16.21
N GLU A 44 -10.78 8.03 15.24
CA GLU A 44 -10.93 6.82 14.43
C GLU A 44 -10.84 5.58 15.33
N GLU A 45 -11.88 4.73 15.36
CA GLU A 45 -11.77 3.37 15.91
C GLU A 45 -10.78 2.56 15.11
N GLY A 46 -9.78 2.07 15.76
CA GLY A 46 -8.71 1.32 15.15
C GLY A 46 -7.48 2.18 14.91
N ARG A 47 -6.52 1.58 14.30
CA ARG A 47 -5.16 2.08 14.20
C ARG A 47 -5.09 3.22 13.21
N SER A 48 -4.76 4.41 13.69
CA SER A 48 -4.27 5.46 12.81
C SER A 48 -2.94 4.99 12.25
N ILE A 49 -2.94 4.74 10.97
CA ILE A 49 -1.73 4.42 10.22
C ILE A 49 -1.50 5.51 9.21
N ASN A 50 -0.25 5.91 9.05
CA ASN A 50 0.13 6.71 7.91
C ASN A 50 0.12 5.86 6.65
N LEU A 51 -0.21 6.51 5.57
CA LEU A 51 -0.31 5.90 4.26
C LEU A 51 0.76 6.46 3.34
N GLY A 52 1.41 5.59 2.60
CA GLY A 52 2.31 5.98 1.53
C GLY A 52 1.52 6.25 0.24
N LEU A 53 1.26 7.51 -0.07
CA LEU A 53 0.62 7.90 -1.33
C LEU A 53 1.62 7.74 -2.47
N SER A 54 1.30 6.87 -3.42
CA SER A 54 2.07 6.55 -4.61
C SER A 54 1.49 7.20 -5.86
N GLN A 55 2.14 7.07 -7.01
CA GLN A 55 1.71 7.68 -8.26
C GLN A 55 0.24 7.34 -8.63
N ARG A 56 -0.25 6.14 -8.31
CA ARG A 56 -1.66 5.75 -8.57
C ARG A 56 -2.64 6.60 -7.77
N GLY A 57 -2.38 6.77 -6.49
CA GLY A 57 -3.20 7.62 -5.63
C GLY A 57 -3.08 9.11 -6.00
N ILE A 58 -1.88 9.56 -6.35
CA ILE A 58 -1.64 10.94 -6.82
C ILE A 58 -2.47 11.25 -8.07
N VAL A 59 -2.50 10.33 -9.04
CA VAL A 59 -3.31 10.51 -10.27
C VAL A 59 -4.79 10.64 -9.93
N ALA A 60 -5.33 9.74 -9.11
CA ALA A 60 -6.74 9.77 -8.73
C ALA A 60 -7.14 11.06 -7.99
N LEU A 61 -6.31 11.52 -7.05
CA LEU A 61 -6.54 12.77 -6.31
C LEU A 61 -6.41 14.01 -7.21
N ARG A 62 -5.50 13.98 -8.19
CA ARG A 62 -5.38 15.06 -9.19
C ARG A 62 -6.60 15.12 -10.09
N GLU A 63 -7.12 13.99 -10.53
CA GLU A 63 -8.32 13.91 -11.39
C GLU A 63 -9.54 14.58 -10.74
N ILE A 64 -9.68 14.51 -9.41
CA ILE A 64 -10.75 15.21 -8.68
C ILE A 64 -10.38 16.64 -8.25
N GLY A 65 -9.15 17.09 -8.48
CA GLY A 65 -8.68 18.44 -8.11
C GLY A 65 -8.30 18.61 -6.63
N LEU A 66 -8.10 17.50 -5.88
CA LEU A 66 -7.80 17.56 -4.45
C LEU A 66 -6.29 17.59 -4.13
N LEU A 67 -5.43 17.21 -5.09
CA LEU A 67 -4.00 16.99 -4.83
C LEU A 67 -3.29 18.20 -4.22
N GLU A 68 -3.53 19.41 -4.77
CA GLU A 68 -2.87 20.63 -4.32
C GLU A 68 -3.26 21.02 -2.88
N ARG A 69 -4.51 20.74 -2.51
CA ARG A 69 -5.01 20.98 -1.14
C ARG A 69 -4.43 20.02 -0.11
N LEU A 70 -3.95 18.85 -0.56
CA LEU A 70 -3.30 17.85 0.30
C LEU A 70 -1.81 18.11 0.50
N ALA A 71 -1.18 18.96 -0.30
CA ALA A 71 0.25 19.22 -0.21
C ALA A 71 0.74 19.59 1.22
N PRO A 72 0.03 20.46 1.98
CA PRO A 72 0.41 20.79 3.36
C PRO A 72 0.25 19.63 4.36
N LEU A 73 -0.54 18.62 4.02
CA LEU A 73 -0.86 17.46 4.85
C LEU A 73 0.03 16.24 4.53
N THR A 74 1.01 16.41 3.64
CA THR A 74 1.86 15.31 3.17
C THR A 74 3.32 15.54 3.46
N VAL A 75 4.05 14.47 3.76
CA VAL A 75 5.50 14.49 3.92
C VAL A 75 6.16 13.69 2.78
N PRO A 76 7.03 14.32 1.96
CA PRO A 76 7.73 13.62 0.90
C PRO A 76 8.79 12.68 1.47
N MET A 77 8.67 11.38 1.19
CA MET A 77 9.64 10.35 1.55
C MET A 77 10.48 9.99 0.33
N ARG A 78 11.81 10.20 0.41
CA ARG A 78 12.76 9.93 -0.68
C ARG A 78 13.31 8.50 -0.65
N GLY A 79 13.09 7.74 0.42
CA GLY A 79 13.63 6.41 0.61
C GLY A 79 13.27 5.80 1.95
N ARG A 80 13.93 4.70 2.27
CA ARG A 80 13.83 3.99 3.55
C ARG A 80 15.08 4.25 4.39
N ALA A 81 14.88 4.53 5.65
CA ALA A 81 15.89 4.49 6.69
C ALA A 81 15.85 3.10 7.34
N VAL A 82 16.83 2.26 7.06
CA VAL A 82 16.90 0.88 7.57
C VAL A 82 17.83 0.84 8.77
N HIS A 83 17.28 0.56 9.93
CA HIS A 83 18.02 0.39 11.17
C HIS A 83 18.70 -0.99 11.18
N GLN A 84 20.01 -0.99 11.43
CA GLN A 84 20.80 -2.21 11.53
C GLN A 84 20.89 -2.67 12.99
N PRO A 85 21.17 -3.96 13.28
CA PRO A 85 21.33 -4.46 14.64
C PRO A 85 22.48 -3.81 15.42
N ASP A 86 23.47 -3.23 14.72
CA ASP A 86 24.59 -2.49 15.29
C ASP A 86 24.27 -0.99 15.57
N GLY A 87 23.00 -0.59 15.40
CA GLY A 87 22.53 0.78 15.54
C GLY A 87 22.85 1.69 14.33
N ALA A 88 23.51 1.18 13.29
CA ALA A 88 23.80 1.95 12.09
C ALA A 88 22.53 2.19 11.27
N LEU A 89 22.38 3.40 10.75
CA LEU A 89 21.27 3.78 9.87
C LEU A 89 21.71 3.72 8.41
N ARG A 90 21.02 2.92 7.59
CA ARG A 90 21.27 2.84 6.15
C ARG A 90 20.11 3.41 5.35
N PHE A 91 20.37 4.45 4.58
CA PHE A 91 19.38 5.02 3.68
C PHE A 91 19.31 4.25 2.36
N GLN A 92 18.09 3.85 1.97
CA GLN A 92 17.80 3.19 0.69
C GLN A 92 16.83 4.08 -0.11
N PRO A 93 17.27 4.75 -1.17
CA PRO A 93 16.38 5.57 -2.00
C PRO A 93 15.32 4.70 -2.69
N TYR A 94 14.12 5.24 -2.90
CA TYR A 94 13.05 4.58 -3.63
C TYR A 94 13.33 4.47 -5.12
N GLY A 95 14.04 5.44 -5.67
CA GLY A 95 14.36 5.49 -7.09
C GLY A 95 15.64 6.28 -7.36
N VAL A 96 15.89 6.57 -8.63
CA VAL A 96 17.07 7.30 -9.11
C VAL A 96 16.76 8.73 -9.52
N ALA A 97 15.50 9.05 -9.81
CA ALA A 97 15.03 10.39 -10.14
C ALA A 97 14.43 11.07 -8.89
N GLU A 98 14.48 12.41 -8.86
CA GLU A 98 14.03 13.20 -7.71
C GLU A 98 12.52 13.13 -7.48
N ASP A 99 11.73 12.86 -8.51
CA ASP A 99 10.28 12.70 -8.48
C ASP A 99 9.84 11.29 -8.05
N GLN A 100 10.77 10.34 -7.95
CA GLN A 100 10.49 8.97 -7.47
C GLN A 100 10.41 8.93 -5.95
N ILE A 101 9.43 9.65 -5.41
CA ILE A 101 9.14 9.76 -3.98
C ILE A 101 7.76 9.21 -3.65
N LEU A 102 7.54 8.84 -2.40
CA LEU A 102 6.22 8.59 -1.84
C LEU A 102 5.85 9.76 -0.93
N HIS A 103 4.57 10.01 -0.75
CA HIS A 103 4.12 11.01 0.23
C HIS A 103 3.47 10.30 1.41
N SER A 104 4.00 10.51 2.61
CA SER A 104 3.33 10.09 3.83
C SER A 104 2.16 11.03 4.09
N VAL A 105 1.01 10.49 4.42
CA VAL A 105 -0.19 11.25 4.79
C VAL A 105 -0.90 10.52 5.91
N LEU A 106 -1.39 11.26 6.91
CA LEU A 106 -2.27 10.71 7.92
C LEU A 106 -3.57 10.24 7.27
N ARG A 107 -3.98 9.02 7.58
CA ARG A 107 -5.22 8.45 7.05
C ARG A 107 -6.43 9.32 7.38
N HIS A 108 -6.48 9.84 8.60
CA HIS A 108 -7.53 10.74 9.08
C HIS A 108 -7.62 12.00 8.22
N ASP A 109 -6.50 12.73 8.07
CA ASP A 109 -6.47 14.00 7.34
C ASP A 109 -6.83 13.84 5.88
N LEU A 110 -6.36 12.76 5.25
CA LEU A 110 -6.75 12.40 3.89
C LEU A 110 -8.24 12.08 3.80
N ASN A 111 -8.79 11.38 4.80
CA ASN A 111 -10.22 11.07 4.82
C ASN A 111 -11.08 12.32 5.01
N VAL A 112 -10.71 13.20 5.94
CA VAL A 112 -11.38 14.50 6.13
C VAL A 112 -11.36 15.31 4.84
N ALA A 113 -10.21 15.45 4.20
CA ALA A 113 -10.10 16.19 2.95
C ALA A 113 -10.96 15.60 1.81
N LEU A 114 -11.11 14.28 1.76
CA LEU A 114 -11.99 13.60 0.79
C LEU A 114 -13.47 13.80 1.12
N VAL A 115 -13.85 13.78 2.40
CA VAL A 115 -15.22 14.05 2.85
C VAL A 115 -15.60 15.50 2.52
N ASP A 116 -14.74 16.46 2.86
CA ASP A 116 -14.96 17.88 2.55
C ASP A 116 -15.12 18.12 1.04
N GLU A 117 -14.30 17.46 0.22
CA GLU A 117 -14.40 17.57 -1.23
C GLU A 117 -15.70 16.94 -1.76
N ALA A 118 -16.10 15.79 -1.21
CA ALA A 118 -17.33 15.11 -1.59
C ALA A 118 -18.57 15.99 -1.25
N GLU A 119 -18.60 16.56 -0.04
CA GLU A 119 -19.69 17.50 0.35
C GLU A 119 -19.70 18.76 -0.53
N ARG A 120 -18.53 19.32 -0.85
CA ARG A 120 -18.43 20.44 -1.79
C ARG A 120 -19.00 20.11 -3.18
N LEU A 121 -18.93 18.84 -3.58
CA LEU A 121 -19.53 18.32 -4.81
C LEU A 121 -21.02 17.95 -4.66
N GLY A 122 -21.63 18.19 -3.49
CA GLY A 122 -23.04 17.93 -3.22
C GLY A 122 -23.37 16.49 -2.83
N VAL A 123 -22.41 15.75 -2.30
CA VAL A 123 -22.64 14.43 -1.72
C VAL A 123 -23.29 14.55 -0.36
N ASP A 124 -24.33 13.74 -0.11
CA ASP A 124 -25.04 13.65 1.17
C ASP A 124 -24.43 12.53 2.03
N PHE A 125 -23.95 12.85 3.24
CA PHE A 125 -23.41 11.88 4.19
C PHE A 125 -24.41 11.60 5.30
N SER A 126 -24.65 10.32 5.55
CA SER A 126 -25.45 9.83 6.67
C SER A 126 -24.53 9.08 7.63
N TRP A 127 -24.07 9.78 8.66
CA TRP A 127 -23.21 9.24 9.73
C TRP A 127 -23.98 8.41 10.73
N GLY A 128 -23.30 7.56 11.51
CA GLY A 128 -23.95 6.70 12.49
C GLY A 128 -24.84 5.60 11.85
N ARG A 129 -24.55 5.16 10.62
CA ARG A 129 -25.39 4.26 9.83
C ARG A 129 -24.66 2.99 9.38
N ARG A 130 -24.72 1.93 10.19
CA ARG A 130 -24.11 0.62 9.86
C ARG A 130 -24.91 -0.16 8.82
N VAL A 131 -24.25 -0.66 7.76
CA VAL A 131 -24.82 -1.64 6.84
C VAL A 131 -24.66 -3.04 7.41
N THR A 132 -25.75 -3.65 7.77
CA THR A 132 -25.78 -5.03 8.26
C THR A 132 -26.13 -6.03 7.16
N ALA A 133 -26.73 -5.58 6.09
CA ALA A 133 -27.03 -6.37 4.91
C ALA A 133 -27.11 -5.47 3.66
N VAL A 134 -26.79 -6.04 2.53
CA VAL A 134 -27.04 -5.44 1.22
C VAL A 134 -28.10 -6.29 0.54
N ASP A 135 -29.31 -5.77 0.42
CA ASP A 135 -30.29 -6.33 -0.50
C ASP A 135 -29.79 -6.03 -1.91
N ARG A 136 -29.48 -7.06 -2.68
CA ARG A 136 -29.01 -6.91 -4.06
C ARG A 136 -30.03 -6.24 -4.96
N ALA A 137 -31.30 -6.25 -4.55
CA ALA A 137 -32.39 -5.52 -5.21
C ALA A 137 -32.63 -4.11 -4.61
N LYS A 138 -32.20 -3.86 -3.32
CA LYS A 138 -32.46 -2.61 -2.57
C LYS A 138 -31.36 -2.32 -1.52
N PRO A 139 -30.21 -1.70 -1.84
CA PRO A 139 -29.06 -1.52 -0.92
C PRO A 139 -29.24 -0.53 0.25
N ALA A 140 -28.83 -0.90 1.50
CA ALA A 140 -28.83 -0.06 2.72
C ALA A 140 -27.87 -0.49 3.88
N VAL A 141 -27.48 0.39 4.85
CA VAL A 141 -26.32 0.28 5.80
C VAL A 141 -26.33 0.97 7.19
N THR A 142 -25.47 0.60 8.24
CA THR A 142 -25.28 1.19 9.62
C THR A 142 -23.86 1.03 10.34
N THR A 143 -23.29 1.78 11.38
CA THR A 143 -21.88 2.18 11.77
C THR A 143 -21.21 2.15 13.17
N ASP A 144 -19.78 2.58 13.51
CA ASP A 144 -19.02 3.08 14.76
C ASP A 144 -17.46 3.34 14.74
N ASP A 145 -16.60 3.94 15.77
CA ASP A 145 -15.39 4.84 15.76
C ASP A 145 -13.99 4.52 16.39
N GLY A 146 -12.82 5.29 16.30
CA GLY A 146 -11.63 5.90 16.65
C GLY A 146 -10.15 5.97 16.97
N GLU A 147 -8.89 6.41 16.74
CA GLU A 147 -7.72 7.34 16.60
C GLU A 147 -6.16 7.04 16.76
N PRO A 148 -5.09 8.00 16.66
CA PRO A 148 -3.77 7.92 15.96
C PRO A 148 -2.43 8.30 16.64
N ARG A 149 -1.20 8.33 15.89
CA ARG A 149 -0.04 9.28 15.82
C ARG A 149 1.25 8.75 15.21
N THR A 150 2.13 9.56 14.53
CA THR A 150 3.54 10.06 14.54
C THR A 150 4.38 10.17 13.23
N GLU A 151 5.66 10.48 12.90
CA GLU A 151 6.64 11.44 12.47
C GLU A 151 7.78 11.16 11.40
N PRO A 152 8.77 12.14 10.91
CA PRO A 152 8.78 12.67 9.55
C PRO A 152 9.90 12.22 8.55
N ARG A 153 9.64 12.21 7.27
CA ARG A 153 10.48 12.21 6.05
C ARG A 153 11.17 10.94 5.59
N ALA A 154 11.10 9.84 6.32
CA ALA A 154 11.50 8.51 5.82
C ALA A 154 10.56 7.44 6.36
N LEU A 155 10.35 6.38 5.60
CA LEU A 155 9.77 5.17 6.14
C LEU A 155 10.83 4.47 6.97
N HIS A 156 10.65 4.40 8.27
CA HIS A 156 11.55 3.66 9.17
C HIS A 156 11.23 2.17 9.13
N VAL A 157 12.24 1.33 9.04
CA VAL A 157 12.08 -0.13 9.01
C VAL A 157 13.11 -0.79 9.93
N TRP A 158 12.63 -1.59 10.87
CA TRP A 158 13.43 -2.46 11.73
C TRP A 158 13.15 -3.91 11.38
N PRO A 159 13.96 -4.54 10.50
CA PRO A 159 13.82 -5.96 10.21
C PRO A 159 14.37 -6.80 11.36
N GLY A 160 13.62 -7.80 11.81
CA GLY A 160 13.99 -8.74 12.90
C GLY A 160 13.69 -10.18 12.52
N ASP A 161 14.40 -11.15 13.13
CA ASP A 161 14.21 -12.58 12.84
C ASP A 161 12.84 -13.08 13.35
N ASP A 162 12.30 -12.47 14.42
CA ASP A 162 11.01 -12.81 15.00
C ASP A 162 9.90 -11.78 14.68
N GLY A 163 10.21 -10.75 13.89
CA GLY A 163 9.23 -9.71 13.58
C GLY A 163 9.77 -8.56 12.76
N LEU A 164 8.89 -7.61 12.47
CA LEU A 164 9.18 -6.44 11.65
C LEU A 164 8.51 -5.22 12.30
N ILE A 165 9.24 -4.12 12.44
CA ILE A 165 8.65 -2.81 12.74
C ILE A 165 8.73 -1.93 11.49
N VAL A 166 7.63 -1.29 11.16
CA VAL A 166 7.56 -0.27 10.10
C VAL A 166 6.97 0.99 10.71
N ALA A 167 7.68 2.11 10.66
CA ALA A 167 7.16 3.37 11.14
C ALA A 167 7.12 4.42 10.04
N HIS A 168 5.96 5.06 9.92
CA HIS A 168 5.68 6.11 8.96
C HIS A 168 5.79 7.48 9.64
N PRO A 169 6.34 8.47 8.94
CA PRO A 169 6.46 9.84 9.45
C PRO A 169 5.15 10.64 9.34
N ASN A 170 4.93 11.54 10.30
CA ASN A 170 3.83 12.52 10.35
C ASN A 170 4.33 13.96 10.14
N VAL A 171 3.40 14.87 9.90
CA VAL A 171 3.68 16.32 9.68
C VAL A 171 4.12 17.01 10.99
N ASP A 172 3.69 16.52 12.14
CA ASP A 172 3.97 17.08 13.46
C ASP A 172 5.31 16.67 14.09
N GLY A 173 6.12 15.97 13.34
CA GLY A 173 7.42 15.55 13.82
C GLY A 173 7.46 14.17 14.51
N SER A 174 6.39 13.44 14.65
CA SER A 174 6.21 12.16 15.37
C SER A 174 6.22 10.87 14.43
N LEU A 175 6.39 9.54 14.87
CA LEU A 175 6.42 8.29 14.06
C LEU A 175 5.22 7.34 14.35
N THR A 176 4.37 6.97 13.39
CA THR A 176 3.42 5.84 13.58
C THR A 176 4.12 4.51 13.35
N ALA A 177 4.47 3.83 14.43
CA ALA A 177 5.09 2.53 14.38
C ALA A 177 4.05 1.40 14.32
N THR A 178 4.19 0.49 13.37
CA THR A 178 3.41 -0.74 13.26
C THR A 178 4.33 -1.92 13.50
N VAL A 179 4.02 -2.73 14.52
CA VAL A 179 4.79 -3.92 14.89
C VAL A 179 4.09 -5.15 14.30
N PHE A 180 4.83 -5.95 13.55
CA PHE A 180 4.36 -7.21 12.97
C PHE A 180 5.08 -8.36 13.65
N LEU A 181 4.33 -9.19 14.39
CA LEU A 181 4.83 -10.37 15.10
C LEU A 181 3.93 -11.58 14.83
N PRO A 182 4.41 -12.83 15.02
CA PRO A 182 3.54 -13.98 15.15
C PRO A 182 2.52 -13.79 16.28
N PHE A 183 1.37 -14.46 16.23
CA PHE A 183 0.45 -14.47 17.37
C PHE A 183 0.98 -15.34 18.49
N ASP A 184 1.50 -16.52 18.15
CA ASP A 184 1.96 -17.55 19.09
C ASP A 184 3.49 -17.53 19.25
N GLY A 185 3.97 -18.21 20.30
CA GLY A 185 5.39 -18.33 20.62
C GLY A 185 5.87 -17.33 21.65
N GLU A 186 7.08 -17.56 22.18
CA GLU A 186 7.70 -16.74 23.24
C GLU A 186 7.90 -15.28 22.80
N HIS A 187 8.19 -15.05 21.52
CA HIS A 187 8.41 -13.75 20.89
C HIS A 187 7.19 -13.26 20.08
N GLY A 188 6.05 -13.95 20.21
CA GLY A 188 4.78 -13.55 19.64
C GLY A 188 3.94 -12.70 20.59
N PHE A 189 2.83 -12.19 20.12
CA PHE A 189 1.91 -11.38 20.94
C PHE A 189 1.44 -12.12 22.20
N ALA A 190 1.20 -13.43 22.10
CA ALA A 190 0.76 -14.25 23.23
C ALA A 190 1.84 -14.40 24.35
N GLY A 191 3.11 -14.30 23.99
CA GLY A 191 4.24 -14.37 24.94
C GLY A 191 4.67 -13.02 25.49
N LEU A 192 4.24 -11.90 24.91
CA LEU A 192 4.66 -10.54 25.23
C LEU A 192 3.55 -9.78 25.94
N THR A 193 3.11 -10.26 27.10
CA THR A 193 2.00 -9.73 27.89
C THR A 193 2.44 -8.93 29.12
N GLU A 194 3.71 -9.09 29.55
CA GLU A 194 4.27 -8.44 30.73
C GLU A 194 5.26 -7.33 30.34
N PRO A 195 5.25 -6.15 31.02
CA PRO A 195 6.11 -5.00 30.66
C PRO A 195 7.60 -5.34 30.55
N GLU A 196 8.14 -6.14 31.49
CA GLU A 196 9.55 -6.54 31.47
C GLU A 196 9.90 -7.49 30.30
N ARG A 197 8.97 -8.37 29.94
CA ARG A 197 9.14 -9.22 28.74
C ARG A 197 9.14 -8.41 27.47
N VAL A 198 8.21 -7.46 27.35
CA VAL A 198 8.13 -6.55 26.21
C VAL A 198 9.40 -5.69 26.13
N ARG A 199 9.84 -5.09 27.25
CA ARG A 199 11.07 -4.29 27.31
C ARG A 199 12.31 -5.12 26.91
N SER A 200 12.45 -6.33 27.44
CA SER A 200 13.55 -7.25 27.12
C SER A 200 13.52 -7.69 25.65
N PHE A 201 12.34 -7.87 25.08
CA PHE A 201 12.19 -8.18 23.67
C PHE A 201 12.66 -7.02 22.78
N PHE A 202 12.18 -5.80 23.01
CA PHE A 202 12.61 -4.62 22.26
C PHE A 202 14.10 -4.35 22.43
N ALA A 203 14.63 -4.43 23.65
CA ALA A 203 16.07 -4.24 23.92
C ALA A 203 16.98 -5.22 23.17
N ARG A 204 16.54 -6.45 22.96
CA ARG A 204 17.32 -7.48 22.25
C ARG A 204 17.15 -7.41 20.74
N ARG A 205 15.95 -7.10 20.25
CA ARG A 205 15.59 -7.24 18.84
C ARG A 205 15.62 -5.92 18.09
N PHE A 206 15.25 -4.83 18.77
CA PHE A 206 15.11 -3.49 18.21
C PHE A 206 15.66 -2.43 19.20
N PRO A 207 16.96 -2.48 19.54
CA PRO A 207 17.50 -1.77 20.71
C PRO A 207 17.33 -0.25 20.69
N ASP A 208 17.41 0.38 19.51
CA ASP A 208 17.24 1.82 19.34
C ASP A 208 15.79 2.29 19.50
N THR A 209 14.79 1.39 19.41
CA THR A 209 13.37 1.74 19.61
C THR A 209 13.09 2.23 21.03
N LEU A 210 13.77 1.69 22.05
CA LEU A 210 13.63 2.14 23.44
C LEU A 210 14.09 3.59 23.64
N THR A 211 14.98 4.08 22.80
CA THR A 211 15.45 5.49 22.83
C THR A 211 14.55 6.37 21.96
N LEU A 212 14.17 5.88 20.77
CA LEU A 212 13.40 6.64 19.80
C LEU A 212 11.90 6.72 20.15
N ILE A 213 11.38 5.71 20.87
CA ILE A 213 10.00 5.61 21.32
C ILE A 213 10.02 5.26 22.82
N PRO A 214 10.23 6.23 23.72
CA PRO A 214 10.44 5.97 25.15
C PRO A 214 9.30 5.21 25.83
N ASP A 215 8.08 5.36 25.36
CA ASP A 215 6.85 4.73 25.84
C ASP A 215 6.40 3.52 25.01
N VAL A 216 7.32 2.91 24.23
CA VAL A 216 7.01 1.76 23.33
C VAL A 216 6.41 0.57 24.08
N VAL A 217 6.82 0.34 25.33
CA VAL A 217 6.31 -0.77 26.15
C VAL A 217 4.85 -0.54 26.54
N GLU A 218 4.55 0.64 27.01
CA GLU A 218 3.21 1.07 27.42
C GLU A 218 2.28 1.07 26.20
N GLN A 219 2.72 1.63 25.08
CA GLN A 219 1.94 1.65 23.85
C GLN A 219 1.73 0.23 23.28
N PHE A 220 2.74 -0.62 23.29
CA PHE A 220 2.60 -2.02 22.84
C PHE A 220 1.53 -2.78 23.62
N LEU A 221 1.50 -2.62 24.95
CA LEU A 221 0.53 -3.27 25.84
C LEU A 221 -0.88 -2.65 25.75
N ALA A 222 -0.97 -1.36 25.47
CA ALA A 222 -2.25 -0.65 25.34
C ALA A 222 -2.99 -0.96 24.03
N HIS A 223 -2.29 -1.42 22.98
CA HIS A 223 -2.87 -1.64 21.66
C HIS A 223 -3.02 -3.14 21.34
N PRO A 224 -4.25 -3.70 21.34
CA PRO A 224 -4.45 -5.11 21.06
C PRO A 224 -4.02 -5.46 19.61
N PRO A 225 -3.41 -6.64 19.39
CA PRO A 225 -3.01 -7.08 18.07
C PRO A 225 -4.22 -7.39 17.17
N ALA A 226 -4.07 -7.23 15.86
CA ALA A 226 -5.04 -7.66 14.88
C ALA A 226 -4.40 -8.49 13.79
N SER A 227 -5.17 -9.43 13.25
CA SER A 227 -4.74 -10.26 12.13
C SER A 227 -4.66 -9.46 10.83
N LEU A 228 -3.60 -9.71 10.06
CA LEU A 228 -3.55 -9.29 8.68
C LEU A 228 -4.29 -10.31 7.82
N VAL A 229 -5.17 -9.81 6.97
CA VAL A 229 -5.95 -10.65 6.04
C VAL A 229 -5.77 -10.20 4.61
N THR A 230 -5.82 -11.14 3.69
CA THR A 230 -5.97 -10.89 2.26
C THR A 230 -7.36 -11.30 1.85
N VAL A 231 -8.09 -10.42 1.18
CA VAL A 231 -9.41 -10.69 0.60
C VAL A 231 -9.27 -10.80 -0.91
N ARG A 232 -9.87 -11.84 -1.49
CA ARG A 232 -10.05 -11.99 -2.94
C ARG A 232 -11.48 -12.37 -3.18
N THR A 233 -12.20 -11.53 -3.88
CA THR A 233 -13.64 -11.70 -4.12
C THR A 233 -13.89 -11.93 -5.61
N ALA A 234 -14.92 -12.67 -5.92
CA ALA A 234 -15.46 -12.83 -7.27
C ALA A 234 -16.94 -13.27 -7.19
N PRO A 235 -17.83 -12.75 -8.01
CA PRO A 235 -17.66 -11.58 -8.88
C PRO A 235 -17.57 -10.26 -8.07
N TRP A 236 -17.03 -9.19 -8.68
CA TRP A 236 -16.98 -7.87 -8.06
C TRP A 236 -18.26 -7.06 -8.28
N HIS A 237 -19.08 -7.48 -9.22
CA HIS A 237 -20.33 -6.79 -9.52
C HIS A 237 -21.48 -7.76 -9.70
N VAL A 238 -22.66 -7.23 -9.46
CA VAL A 238 -23.94 -7.87 -9.79
C VAL A 238 -24.85 -6.82 -10.39
N THR A 239 -25.55 -7.15 -11.45
CA THR A 239 -26.53 -6.27 -12.11
C THR A 239 -27.88 -6.94 -12.17
N THR A 240 -28.95 -6.15 -12.18
CA THR A 240 -30.32 -6.59 -12.39
C THR A 240 -30.77 -6.31 -13.83
N ASP A 241 -31.81 -6.98 -14.28
CA ASP A 241 -32.41 -6.75 -15.60
C ASP A 241 -32.95 -5.33 -15.76
N GLU A 242 -33.24 -4.64 -14.65
CA GLU A 242 -33.69 -3.25 -14.61
C GLU A 242 -32.53 -2.22 -14.78
N GLY A 243 -31.31 -2.69 -15.02
CA GLY A 243 -30.12 -1.85 -15.19
C GLY A 243 -29.59 -1.24 -13.89
N ARG A 244 -29.96 -1.79 -12.73
CA ARG A 244 -29.33 -1.47 -11.43
C ARG A 244 -28.13 -2.37 -11.20
N GLY A 245 -27.21 -1.97 -10.31
CA GLY A 245 -26.06 -2.80 -9.98
C GLY A 245 -25.41 -2.46 -8.63
N VAL A 246 -24.66 -3.43 -8.13
CA VAL A 246 -23.76 -3.32 -6.97
C VAL A 246 -22.37 -3.63 -7.46
N VAL A 247 -21.39 -2.88 -7.04
CA VAL A 247 -19.97 -3.10 -7.33
C VAL A 247 -19.13 -2.98 -6.06
N LEU A 248 -18.15 -3.87 -5.93
CA LEU A 248 -17.15 -3.84 -4.86
C LEU A 248 -15.91 -3.07 -5.33
N ILE A 249 -15.35 -2.22 -4.47
CA ILE A 249 -14.11 -1.49 -4.70
C ILE A 249 -13.20 -1.57 -3.46
N GLY A 250 -11.90 -1.37 -3.65
CA GLY A 250 -10.93 -1.34 -2.57
C GLY A 250 -10.92 -2.61 -1.73
N ASP A 251 -10.77 -2.48 -0.43
CA ASP A 251 -10.62 -3.62 0.49
C ASP A 251 -11.82 -4.58 0.48
N ALA A 252 -13.02 -4.10 0.14
CA ALA A 252 -14.20 -4.94 -0.03
C ALA A 252 -14.04 -5.95 -1.19
N ALA A 253 -13.25 -5.62 -2.20
CA ALA A 253 -12.98 -6.45 -3.36
C ALA A 253 -11.64 -7.22 -3.23
N HIS A 254 -10.58 -6.55 -2.72
CA HIS A 254 -9.21 -7.04 -2.79
C HIS A 254 -8.29 -6.49 -1.68
N ALA A 255 -8.63 -6.71 -0.41
CA ALA A 255 -7.72 -6.34 0.67
C ALA A 255 -6.40 -7.13 0.55
N VAL A 256 -5.27 -6.43 0.70
CA VAL A 256 -3.93 -6.99 0.58
C VAL A 256 -3.07 -6.68 1.79
N TYR A 257 -2.03 -7.46 2.02
CA TYR A 257 -1.03 -7.15 3.03
C TYR A 257 -0.38 -5.78 2.80
N PRO A 258 -0.12 -5.00 3.86
CA PRO A 258 0.31 -3.60 3.74
C PRO A 258 1.77 -3.44 3.28
N PHE A 259 2.54 -4.51 3.18
CA PHE A 259 3.98 -4.48 2.99
C PHE A 259 4.46 -3.83 1.69
N PHE A 260 3.63 -3.73 0.67
CA PHE A 260 3.92 -2.98 -0.55
C PHE A 260 3.40 -1.53 -0.51
N GLY A 261 2.60 -1.17 0.51
CA GLY A 261 1.98 0.15 0.62
C GLY A 261 1.00 0.48 -0.50
N GLN A 262 0.36 -0.54 -1.09
CA GLN A 262 -0.48 -0.36 -2.28
C GLN A 262 -1.99 -0.53 -2.04
N GLY A 263 -2.46 -0.90 -0.86
CA GLY A 263 -3.90 -1.10 -0.60
C GLY A 263 -4.72 0.14 -0.96
N MET A 264 -4.46 1.28 -0.31
CA MET A 264 -5.12 2.56 -0.60
C MET A 264 -4.91 2.99 -2.06
N ASN A 265 -3.68 2.92 -2.57
CA ASN A 265 -3.36 3.35 -3.94
C ASN A 265 -4.09 2.51 -5.00
N SER A 266 -4.25 1.21 -4.76
CA SER A 266 -5.04 0.33 -5.61
C SER A 266 -6.53 0.65 -5.54
N ALA A 267 -7.05 0.93 -4.34
CA ALA A 267 -8.44 1.35 -4.16
C ALA A 267 -8.73 2.70 -4.85
N PHE A 268 -7.79 3.63 -4.84
CA PHE A 268 -7.89 4.90 -5.56
C PHE A 268 -7.87 4.70 -7.09
N GLU A 269 -7.02 3.77 -7.57
CA GLU A 269 -7.03 3.38 -8.97
C GLU A 269 -8.34 2.70 -9.38
N ASP A 270 -9.02 1.94 -8.48
CA ASP A 270 -10.36 1.42 -8.75
C ASP A 270 -11.34 2.55 -9.06
N CYS A 271 -11.34 3.62 -8.27
CA CYS A 271 -12.24 4.77 -8.48
C CYS A 271 -12.00 5.42 -9.84
N SER A 272 -10.74 5.68 -10.21
CA SER A 272 -10.36 6.21 -11.52
C SER A 272 -10.77 5.28 -12.68
N VAL A 273 -10.55 3.96 -12.53
CA VAL A 273 -10.90 2.98 -13.59
C VAL A 273 -12.41 2.84 -13.71
N LEU A 274 -13.13 2.75 -12.60
CA LEU A 274 -14.60 2.70 -12.60
C LEU A 274 -15.18 3.95 -13.28
N ASP A 275 -14.64 5.12 -12.97
CA ASP A 275 -15.04 6.37 -13.61
C ASP A 275 -14.87 6.30 -15.13
N ARG A 276 -13.72 5.84 -15.63
CA ARG A 276 -13.49 5.67 -17.07
C ARG A 276 -14.44 4.65 -17.71
N CYS A 277 -14.74 3.53 -17.03
CA CYS A 277 -15.67 2.54 -17.53
C CYS A 277 -17.11 3.09 -17.62
N LEU A 278 -17.54 3.86 -16.61
CA LEU A 278 -18.84 4.55 -16.64
C LEU A 278 -18.91 5.61 -17.74
N ALA A 279 -17.77 6.25 -18.08
CA ALA A 279 -17.68 7.17 -19.21
C ALA A 279 -17.80 6.46 -20.56
N ALA A 280 -17.16 5.30 -20.69
CA ALA A 280 -17.19 4.52 -21.92
C ALA A 280 -18.58 3.89 -22.19
N HIS A 281 -19.35 3.63 -21.15
CA HIS A 281 -20.68 3.01 -21.23
C HIS A 281 -21.75 3.85 -20.54
N PRO A 282 -22.08 5.07 -21.04
CA PRO A 282 -22.93 6.03 -20.34
C PRO A 282 -24.38 5.58 -20.15
N HIS A 283 -24.83 4.56 -20.90
CA HIS A 283 -26.19 4.04 -20.86
C HIS A 283 -26.25 2.52 -20.59
N ASP A 284 -25.12 1.88 -20.38
CA ASP A 284 -25.00 0.43 -20.16
C ASP A 284 -24.18 0.16 -18.88
N LEU A 285 -24.85 0.19 -17.73
CA LEU A 285 -24.21 -0.08 -16.44
C LEU A 285 -23.64 -1.50 -16.36
N PRO A 286 -24.33 -2.57 -16.80
CA PRO A 286 -23.77 -3.90 -16.85
C PRO A 286 -22.42 -3.97 -17.59
N ALA A 287 -22.33 -3.40 -18.79
CA ALA A 287 -21.10 -3.36 -19.57
C ALA A 287 -19.99 -2.56 -18.86
N ALA A 288 -20.32 -1.41 -18.26
CA ALA A 288 -19.38 -0.63 -17.47
C ALA A 288 -18.77 -1.41 -16.30
N LEU A 289 -19.60 -2.11 -15.53
CA LEU A 289 -19.16 -2.87 -14.36
C LEU A 289 -18.38 -4.13 -14.75
N ALA A 290 -18.79 -4.81 -15.82
CA ALA A 290 -18.05 -5.95 -16.36
C ALA A 290 -16.66 -5.52 -16.87
N GLN A 291 -16.55 -4.40 -17.58
CA GLN A 291 -15.28 -3.84 -18.03
C GLN A 291 -14.40 -3.45 -16.84
N PHE A 292 -14.96 -2.84 -15.80
CA PHE A 292 -14.24 -2.48 -14.59
C PHE A 292 -13.61 -3.71 -13.91
N GLU A 293 -14.40 -4.77 -13.66
CA GLU A 293 -13.88 -6.00 -13.06
C GLU A 293 -12.79 -6.64 -13.93
N ALA A 294 -13.01 -6.73 -15.23
CA ALA A 294 -12.03 -7.29 -16.17
C ALA A 294 -10.71 -6.48 -16.21
N ALA A 295 -10.79 -5.16 -16.08
CA ALA A 295 -9.63 -4.29 -16.06
C ALA A 295 -8.86 -4.30 -14.73
N ARG A 296 -9.53 -4.62 -13.60
CA ARG A 296 -8.91 -4.48 -12.28
C ARG A 296 -8.54 -5.80 -11.63
N ARG A 297 -9.46 -6.77 -11.58
CA ARG A 297 -9.28 -8.01 -10.81
C ARG A 297 -8.01 -8.80 -11.14
N PRO A 298 -7.61 -9.02 -12.41
CA PRO A 298 -6.38 -9.75 -12.70
C PRO A 298 -5.13 -9.06 -12.15
N HIS A 299 -5.13 -7.73 -12.07
CA HIS A 299 -4.00 -6.95 -11.58
C HIS A 299 -3.95 -6.90 -10.06
N THR A 300 -5.09 -6.81 -9.38
CA THR A 300 -5.15 -6.85 -7.92
C THR A 300 -4.84 -8.23 -7.36
N ASP A 301 -5.18 -9.32 -8.07
CA ASP A 301 -4.73 -10.67 -7.75
C ASP A 301 -3.19 -10.78 -7.77
N VAL A 302 -2.55 -10.18 -8.77
CA VAL A 302 -1.09 -10.08 -8.82
C VAL A 302 -0.54 -9.24 -7.67
N LEU A 303 -1.19 -8.13 -7.33
CA LEU A 303 -0.80 -7.29 -6.20
C LEU A 303 -0.84 -8.06 -4.87
N ALA A 304 -1.83 -8.89 -4.65
CA ALA A 304 -1.93 -9.73 -3.45
C ALA A 304 -0.72 -10.68 -3.33
N GLU A 305 -0.30 -11.32 -4.43
CA GLU A 305 0.90 -12.15 -4.45
C GLU A 305 2.19 -11.35 -4.24
N LEU A 306 2.29 -10.17 -4.84
CA LEU A 306 3.43 -9.28 -4.67
C LEU A 306 3.54 -8.78 -3.22
N SER A 307 2.43 -8.43 -2.59
CA SER A 307 2.39 -7.97 -1.20
C SER A 307 2.86 -9.06 -0.24
N LYS A 308 2.44 -10.31 -0.46
CA LYS A 308 2.91 -11.47 0.30
C LYS A 308 4.42 -11.71 0.12
N ARG A 309 4.92 -11.64 -1.12
CA ARG A 309 6.36 -11.79 -1.40
C ARG A 309 7.19 -10.66 -0.79
N ASN A 310 6.68 -9.45 -0.79
CA ASN A 310 7.39 -8.31 -0.23
C ASN A 310 7.51 -8.40 1.30
N PHE A 311 6.57 -9.05 1.98
CA PHE A 311 6.73 -9.41 3.40
C PHE A 311 8.00 -10.27 3.61
N VAL A 312 8.12 -11.36 2.84
CA VAL A 312 9.31 -12.23 2.90
C VAL A 312 10.59 -11.47 2.54
N GLU A 313 10.53 -10.52 1.59
CA GLU A 313 11.69 -9.68 1.26
C GLU A 313 12.07 -8.73 2.40
N LEU A 314 11.10 -8.11 3.06
CA LEU A 314 11.35 -7.18 4.17
C LEU A 314 11.82 -7.93 5.43
N HIS A 315 11.27 -9.11 5.67
CA HIS A 315 11.60 -9.92 6.84
C HIS A 315 12.96 -10.63 6.69
N ASP A 316 13.16 -11.40 5.59
CA ASP A 316 14.28 -12.32 5.45
C ASP A 316 15.46 -11.76 4.66
N LYS A 317 15.21 -10.87 3.67
CA LYS A 317 16.22 -10.55 2.64
C LYS A 317 16.90 -9.21 2.80
N LEU A 318 16.34 -8.27 3.55
CA LEU A 318 16.95 -6.93 3.69
C LEU A 318 18.36 -6.97 4.31
N ARG A 319 18.67 -7.99 5.13
CA ARG A 319 19.98 -8.22 5.72
C ARG A 319 20.95 -8.96 4.78
N SER A 320 20.46 -9.57 3.69
CA SER A 320 21.29 -10.35 2.77
C SER A 320 22.19 -9.43 1.93
N PRO A 321 23.53 -9.63 1.97
CA PRO A 321 24.46 -8.89 1.12
C PRO A 321 24.19 -9.10 -0.36
N LEU A 322 23.77 -10.31 -0.75
CA LEU A 322 23.44 -10.64 -2.14
C LEU A 322 22.19 -9.89 -2.62
N PHE A 323 21.17 -9.82 -1.77
CA PHE A 323 19.97 -9.04 -2.08
C PHE A 323 20.29 -7.54 -2.24
N THR A 324 21.11 -6.99 -1.33
CA THR A 324 21.56 -5.60 -1.39
C THR A 324 22.39 -5.33 -2.66
N ALA A 325 23.30 -6.24 -3.02
CA ALA A 325 24.08 -6.15 -4.26
C ALA A 325 23.18 -6.17 -5.50
N ARG A 326 22.18 -7.08 -5.53
CA ARG A 326 21.20 -7.15 -6.61
C ARG A 326 20.42 -5.83 -6.76
N LYS A 327 19.96 -5.22 -5.67
CA LYS A 327 19.28 -3.90 -5.69
C LYS A 327 20.19 -2.80 -6.24
N LYS A 328 21.48 -2.80 -5.90
CA LYS A 328 22.46 -1.85 -6.48
C LYS A 328 22.62 -2.03 -7.98
N VAL A 329 22.65 -3.28 -8.47
CA VAL A 329 22.70 -3.58 -9.92
C VAL A 329 21.44 -3.07 -10.60
N ASP A 330 20.25 -3.33 -10.07
CA ASP A 330 18.99 -2.86 -10.62
C ASP A 330 18.96 -1.31 -10.74
N LEU A 331 19.40 -0.61 -9.69
CA LEU A 331 19.46 0.86 -9.71
C LEU A 331 20.51 1.39 -10.69
N ALA A 332 21.67 0.73 -10.83
CA ALA A 332 22.69 1.10 -11.80
C ALA A 332 22.20 0.91 -13.22
N LEU A 333 21.56 -0.24 -13.52
CA LEU A 333 20.95 -0.51 -14.83
C LEU A 333 19.81 0.47 -15.14
N HIS A 334 19.02 0.85 -14.14
CA HIS A 334 17.97 1.85 -14.33
C HIS A 334 18.54 3.24 -14.64
N ARG A 335 19.67 3.65 -14.03
CA ARG A 335 20.36 4.90 -14.36
C ARG A 335 20.89 4.90 -15.79
N LEU A 336 21.45 3.78 -16.23
CA LEU A 336 22.00 3.64 -17.59
C LEU A 336 20.91 3.50 -18.65
N PHE A 337 19.82 2.84 -18.33
CA PHE A 337 18.72 2.50 -19.25
C PHE A 337 17.36 2.82 -18.63
N PRO A 338 17.01 4.09 -18.39
CA PRO A 338 15.83 4.48 -17.59
C PRO A 338 14.50 3.98 -18.17
N ASN A 339 14.39 3.83 -19.50
CA ASN A 339 13.20 3.28 -20.16
C ASN A 339 13.27 1.77 -20.40
N GLY A 340 14.48 1.22 -20.51
CA GLY A 340 14.75 -0.20 -20.79
C GLY A 340 14.72 -1.08 -19.54
N TRP A 341 15.33 -0.61 -18.46
CA TRP A 341 15.44 -1.31 -17.19
C TRP A 341 14.78 -0.52 -16.06
N VAL A 342 13.60 -0.95 -15.64
CA VAL A 342 12.87 -0.28 -14.54
C VAL A 342 12.61 -1.30 -13.43
N PRO A 343 13.13 -1.09 -12.22
CA PRO A 343 12.91 -1.99 -11.09
C PRO A 343 11.43 -2.19 -10.77
N LEU A 344 11.05 -3.39 -10.34
CA LEU A 344 9.66 -3.74 -10.04
C LEU A 344 9.03 -2.76 -9.03
N TYR A 345 9.77 -2.38 -7.98
CA TYR A 345 9.29 -1.42 -6.99
C TYR A 345 8.96 -0.06 -7.62
N THR A 346 9.82 0.43 -8.52
CA THR A 346 9.61 1.68 -9.26
C THR A 346 8.36 1.59 -10.16
N LEU A 347 8.19 0.48 -10.89
CA LEU A 347 7.00 0.26 -11.71
C LEU A 347 5.70 0.28 -10.89
N ILE A 348 5.72 -0.31 -9.70
CA ILE A 348 4.54 -0.39 -8.84
C ILE A 348 4.25 0.93 -8.13
N SER A 349 5.28 1.60 -7.59
CA SER A 349 5.08 2.74 -6.69
C SER A 349 5.15 4.10 -7.41
N HIS A 350 5.86 4.19 -8.53
CA HIS A 350 6.10 5.47 -9.21
C HIS A 350 5.52 5.52 -10.63
N THR A 351 4.71 4.53 -11.02
CA THR A 351 3.99 4.53 -12.30
C THR A 351 2.56 4.04 -12.13
N THR A 352 1.77 4.20 -13.19
CA THR A 352 0.42 3.62 -13.30
C THR A 352 0.38 2.35 -14.17
N VAL A 353 1.54 1.76 -14.50
CA VAL A 353 1.62 0.49 -15.24
C VAL A 353 0.87 -0.60 -14.47
N PRO A 354 -0.07 -1.33 -15.09
CA PRO A 354 -0.84 -2.37 -14.42
C PRO A 354 0.04 -3.41 -13.71
N TYR A 355 -0.33 -3.86 -12.53
CA TYR A 355 0.52 -4.73 -11.69
C TYR A 355 0.98 -6.02 -12.38
N GLY A 356 0.11 -6.62 -13.20
CA GLY A 356 0.45 -7.80 -14.00
C GLY A 356 1.52 -7.52 -15.04
N GLU A 357 1.44 -6.38 -15.71
CA GLU A 357 2.43 -5.95 -16.70
C GLU A 357 3.76 -5.58 -16.05
N ALA A 358 3.70 -4.88 -14.91
CA ALA A 358 4.89 -4.56 -14.11
C ALA A 358 5.65 -5.83 -13.69
N LEU A 359 4.94 -6.86 -13.23
CA LEU A 359 5.52 -8.15 -12.89
C LEU A 359 6.08 -8.89 -14.11
N ALA A 360 5.37 -8.88 -15.24
CA ALA A 360 5.83 -9.51 -16.47
C ALA A 360 7.12 -8.85 -16.99
N ARG A 361 7.18 -7.50 -16.91
CA ARG A 361 8.38 -6.74 -17.28
C ARG A 361 9.57 -7.06 -16.36
N ALA A 362 9.36 -7.09 -15.04
CA ALA A 362 10.40 -7.47 -14.08
C ALA A 362 10.93 -8.89 -14.31
N ARG A 363 10.03 -9.87 -14.53
CA ARG A 363 10.43 -11.26 -14.84
C ARG A 363 11.23 -11.37 -16.15
N ARG A 364 10.95 -10.51 -17.13
CA ARG A 364 11.75 -10.45 -18.37
C ARG A 364 13.15 -9.92 -18.07
N GLN A 365 13.26 -8.87 -17.27
CA GLN A 365 14.55 -8.29 -16.84
C GLN A 365 15.38 -9.32 -16.05
N ASP A 366 14.76 -10.07 -15.15
CA ASP A 366 15.43 -11.13 -14.38
C ASP A 366 15.99 -12.24 -15.30
N ARG A 367 15.24 -12.64 -16.33
CA ARG A 367 15.71 -13.63 -17.31
C ARG A 367 16.89 -13.12 -18.11
N VAL A 368 16.86 -11.88 -18.55
CA VAL A 368 17.98 -11.24 -19.28
C VAL A 368 19.22 -11.19 -18.41
N LEU A 369 19.11 -10.73 -17.17
CA LEU A 369 20.26 -10.67 -16.27
C LEU A 369 20.81 -12.08 -15.94
N GLY A 370 19.93 -13.05 -15.73
CA GLY A 370 20.33 -14.44 -15.54
C GLY A 370 21.10 -15.01 -16.73
N ALA A 371 20.64 -14.75 -17.93
CA ALA A 371 21.32 -15.17 -19.17
C ALA A 371 22.72 -14.52 -19.32
N ILE A 372 22.83 -13.22 -19.03
CA ILE A 372 24.11 -12.49 -19.07
C ILE A 372 25.08 -13.05 -18.03
N THR A 373 24.60 -13.28 -16.81
CA THR A 373 25.43 -13.84 -15.72
C THR A 373 25.92 -15.26 -16.06
N ALA A 374 25.02 -16.12 -16.57
CA ALA A 374 25.38 -17.47 -16.99
C ALA A 374 26.42 -17.47 -18.13
N ALA A 375 26.27 -16.60 -19.13
CA ALA A 375 27.21 -16.46 -20.23
C ALA A 375 28.59 -15.97 -19.73
N ALA A 376 28.61 -14.98 -18.83
CA ALA A 376 29.86 -14.46 -18.24
C ALA A 376 30.58 -15.52 -17.42
N THR A 377 29.84 -16.29 -16.61
CA THR A 377 30.41 -17.40 -15.81
C THR A 377 30.95 -18.50 -16.73
N GLY A 378 30.23 -18.89 -17.76
CA GLY A 378 30.68 -19.87 -18.75
C GLY A 378 31.96 -19.42 -19.48
N ALA A 379 32.02 -18.15 -19.88
CA ALA A 379 33.23 -17.61 -20.51
C ALA A 379 34.44 -17.58 -19.55
N ALA A 380 34.23 -17.24 -18.29
CA ALA A 380 35.28 -17.23 -17.27
C ALA A 380 35.83 -18.66 -17.03
N LEU A 381 34.94 -19.65 -16.89
CA LEU A 381 35.32 -21.05 -16.72
C LEU A 381 36.08 -21.59 -17.94
N ALA A 382 35.62 -21.27 -19.15
CA ALA A 382 36.30 -21.65 -20.39
C ALA A 382 37.69 -21.00 -20.49
N GLY A 383 37.82 -19.73 -20.05
CA GLY A 383 39.11 -19.03 -19.99
C GLY A 383 40.10 -19.68 -19.03
N LEU A 384 39.60 -20.07 -17.83
CA LEU A 384 40.39 -20.78 -16.84
C LEU A 384 40.85 -22.17 -17.34
N ALA A 385 39.95 -22.94 -17.96
CA ALA A 385 40.26 -24.22 -18.55
C ALA A 385 41.31 -24.13 -19.70
N ARG A 386 41.25 -23.06 -20.51
CA ARG A 386 42.30 -22.80 -21.52
C ARG A 386 43.63 -22.45 -20.88
N ARG A 387 43.67 -21.66 -19.82
CA ARG A 387 44.90 -21.30 -19.11
C ARG A 387 45.54 -22.51 -18.40
N SER A 388 44.75 -23.42 -17.83
CA SER A 388 45.27 -24.66 -17.22
C SER A 388 45.87 -25.61 -18.29
N ARG A 389 45.20 -25.75 -19.45
CA ARG A 389 45.75 -26.56 -20.56
C ARG A 389 47.05 -26.01 -21.15
N ASN A 390 47.21 -24.68 -21.19
CA ASN A 390 48.45 -24.06 -21.68
C ASN A 390 49.62 -24.20 -20.70
N LYS A 391 49.35 -24.23 -19.35
CA LYS A 391 50.40 -24.48 -18.35
C LYS A 391 50.93 -25.91 -18.38
N GLY A 392 50.11 -26.92 -18.73
CA GLY A 392 50.52 -28.31 -18.85
C GLY A 392 51.28 -28.67 -20.19
N ARG A 393 51.53 -27.66 -21.02
CA ARG A 393 52.25 -27.86 -22.30
C ARG A 393 53.74 -27.45 -22.22
N TRP A 394 54.19 -26.93 -21.07
CA TRP A 394 55.56 -26.43 -20.84
C TRP A 394 56.26 -27.13 -19.66
N SER A 395 55.78 -28.30 -19.28
CA SER A 395 56.41 -29.20 -18.27
C SER A 395 56.88 -30.51 -18.91
#